data_72abbdcbb92e9bebf49d15744ceec1dc
#
_entry.id   72abbdcbb92e9bebf49d15744ceec1dc
#
_cell.length_a   1.000
_cell.length_b   1.000
_cell.length_c   1.000
_cell.angle_alpha   90.00
_cell.angle_beta   90.00
_cell.angle_gamma   90.00
#
_symmetry.space_group_name_H-M   'P 1'
#
loop_
_entity.id
_entity.type
_entity.pdbx_description
1 polymer ?
#
loop_
_entity_poly.entity_id
_entity_poly.type
_entity_poly.pdbx_seq_one_letter_code
_entity_poly.pdbx_strand_id
1 'polypeptide(L)'
;TTALLQALTNQRKIEFTLNGQHLPLSSAGSREVLGKMDAFQRRTGTADALLDKGDAGDDAILPATPAPEIIAAPVLHNAQPVPLSMLQRQKLLPILTPLLNQRCDDWQNQAIPAADRQITLTALDKTHSLAQALCWRAPYNDGYALWLVDNAQLSKPRLLTTEASSYAD
;
A
#
# COMPACT_ATOMS: atom_id res chain seq x y z
N THR A 1 26.98 -6.14 4.16
CA THR A 1 26.40 -4.87 3.66
C THR A 1 27.45 -4.05 2.94
N THR A 2 28.64 -3.86 3.49
CA THR A 2 29.72 -3.06 2.88
C THR A 2 30.16 -3.63 1.52
N ALA A 3 30.31 -4.94 1.40
CA ALA A 3 30.71 -5.60 0.14
C ALA A 3 29.68 -5.37 -0.99
N LEU A 4 28.39 -5.40 -0.69
CA LEU A 4 27.34 -5.10 -1.67
C LEU A 4 27.39 -3.64 -2.12
N LEU A 5 27.52 -2.70 -1.18
CA LEU A 5 27.68 -1.27 -1.50
C LEU A 5 28.89 -1.04 -2.42
N GLN A 6 30.02 -1.62 -2.08
CA GLN A 6 31.22 -1.54 -2.92
C GLN A 6 31.03 -2.13 -4.32
N ALA A 7 30.32 -3.26 -4.43
CA ALA A 7 30.01 -3.86 -5.72
C ALA A 7 29.10 -2.95 -6.56
N LEU A 8 28.06 -2.40 -5.97
CA LEU A 8 27.11 -1.46 -6.61
C LEU A 8 27.82 -0.20 -7.09
N THR A 9 28.69 0.39 -6.25
CA THR A 9 29.35 1.68 -6.56
C THR A 9 30.51 1.55 -7.52
N ASN A 10 31.18 0.40 -7.56
CA ASN A 10 32.29 0.13 -8.46
C ASN A 10 31.85 -0.48 -9.80
N GLN A 11 30.55 -0.47 -10.08
CA GLN A 11 29.95 -1.01 -11.31
C GLN A 11 30.41 -2.47 -11.62
N ARG A 12 30.61 -3.25 -10.56
CA ARG A 12 30.95 -4.66 -10.71
C ARG A 12 29.70 -5.46 -11.11
N LYS A 13 29.92 -6.55 -11.83
CA LYS A 13 28.85 -7.51 -12.10
C LYS A 13 28.37 -8.08 -10.77
N ILE A 14 27.08 -7.86 -10.47
CA ILE A 14 26.42 -8.43 -9.29
C ILE A 14 25.49 -9.51 -9.80
N GLU A 15 25.52 -10.65 -9.17
CA GLU A 15 24.71 -11.79 -9.57
C GLU A 15 24.18 -12.48 -8.32
N PHE A 16 22.88 -12.72 -8.28
CA PHE A 16 22.23 -13.54 -7.26
C PHE A 16 22.07 -14.95 -7.80
N THR A 17 22.44 -15.94 -7.00
CA THR A 17 22.20 -17.34 -7.37
C THR A 17 21.11 -17.92 -6.48
N LEU A 18 20.04 -18.41 -7.08
CA LEU A 18 18.96 -19.10 -6.40
C LEU A 18 18.64 -20.40 -7.14
N ASN A 19 18.74 -21.52 -6.44
CA ASN A 19 18.44 -22.84 -7.02
C ASN A 19 19.19 -23.13 -8.36
N GLY A 20 20.44 -22.69 -8.47
CA GLY A 20 21.25 -22.82 -9.69
C GLY A 20 20.93 -21.83 -10.81
N GLN A 21 19.96 -20.95 -10.62
CA GLN A 21 19.68 -19.85 -11.53
C GLN A 21 20.52 -18.63 -11.17
N HIS A 22 21.05 -17.96 -12.20
CA HIS A 22 21.85 -16.75 -12.07
C HIS A 22 21.01 -15.54 -12.47
N LEU A 23 20.81 -14.63 -11.54
CA LEU A 23 20.01 -13.42 -11.72
C LEU A 23 20.94 -12.20 -11.68
N PRO A 24 21.29 -11.61 -12.82
CA PRO A 24 22.16 -10.44 -12.86
C PRO A 24 21.43 -9.20 -12.36
N LEU A 25 22.12 -8.41 -11.53
CA LEU A 25 21.64 -7.08 -11.08
C LEU A 25 22.47 -6.00 -11.77
N SER A 26 21.80 -5.06 -12.42
CA SER A 26 22.46 -3.88 -12.97
C SER A 26 22.89 -2.94 -11.83
N SER A 27 24.14 -2.49 -11.86
CA SER A 27 24.67 -1.45 -10.96
C SER A 27 24.74 -0.07 -11.61
N ALA A 28 24.20 0.06 -12.83
CA ALA A 28 24.21 1.33 -13.55
C ALA A 28 23.49 2.44 -12.76
N GLY A 29 24.16 3.59 -12.58
CA GLY A 29 23.61 4.71 -11.83
C GLY A 29 23.63 4.57 -10.29
N SER A 30 23.97 3.39 -9.74
CA SER A 30 23.92 3.15 -8.29
C SER A 30 24.82 4.12 -7.50
N ARG A 31 26.03 4.40 -7.99
CA ARG A 31 26.92 5.35 -7.31
C ARG A 31 26.33 6.75 -7.25
N GLU A 32 25.74 7.19 -8.36
CA GLU A 32 25.11 8.51 -8.44
C GLU A 32 23.92 8.65 -7.49
N VAL A 33 23.04 7.64 -7.47
CA VAL A 33 21.86 7.64 -6.57
C VAL A 33 22.28 7.63 -5.11
N LEU A 34 23.23 6.76 -4.72
CA LEU A 34 23.72 6.69 -3.35
C LEU A 34 24.42 7.98 -2.92
N GLY A 35 25.18 8.62 -3.83
CA GLY A 35 25.77 9.93 -3.57
C GLY A 35 24.75 11.05 -3.39
N LYS A 36 23.66 11.03 -4.16
CA LYS A 36 22.54 11.96 -3.96
C LYS A 36 21.81 11.71 -2.64
N MET A 37 21.70 10.46 -2.18
CA MET A 37 21.14 10.14 -0.87
C MET A 37 22.00 10.73 0.25
N ASP A 38 23.33 10.53 0.21
CA ASP A 38 24.25 11.13 1.20
C ASP A 38 24.15 12.67 1.22
N ALA A 39 24.12 13.28 0.03
CA ALA A 39 24.00 14.74 -0.09
C ALA A 39 22.66 15.25 0.45
N PHE A 40 21.55 14.58 0.14
CA PHE A 40 20.21 14.93 0.65
C PHE A 40 20.14 14.84 2.17
N GLN A 41 20.75 13.81 2.74
CA GLN A 41 20.80 13.57 4.19
C GLN A 41 21.91 14.38 4.87
N ARG A 42 22.70 15.18 4.12
CA ARG A 42 23.85 15.95 4.61
C ARG A 42 24.94 15.09 5.24
N ARG A 43 25.13 13.87 4.74
CA ARG A 43 26.11 12.90 5.24
C ARG A 43 27.42 12.90 4.44
N THR A 44 27.48 13.53 3.28
CA THR A 44 28.69 13.56 2.44
C THR A 44 29.89 14.07 3.24
N GLY A 45 30.97 13.29 3.26
CA GLY A 45 32.20 13.64 4.00
C GLY A 45 32.18 13.29 5.48
N THR A 46 31.10 12.73 6.01
CA THR A 46 31.02 12.25 7.41
C THR A 46 31.37 10.75 7.50
N ALA A 47 31.63 10.28 8.71
CA ALA A 47 31.86 8.85 8.96
C ALA A 47 30.67 7.96 8.57
N ASP A 48 29.44 8.51 8.60
CA ASP A 48 28.17 7.83 8.30
C ASP A 48 27.77 7.88 6.82
N ALA A 49 28.54 8.55 5.96
CA ALA A 49 28.30 8.55 4.52
C ALA A 49 28.31 7.13 3.95
N LEU A 50 27.44 6.86 2.99
CA LEU A 50 27.41 5.58 2.27
C LEU A 50 28.63 5.45 1.33
N LEU A 51 29.02 6.55 0.69
CA LEU A 51 30.09 6.58 -0.30
C LEU A 51 31.33 7.34 0.18
N ASP A 52 31.31 8.61 0.06
CA ASP A 52 32.49 9.46 0.25
C ASP A 52 32.63 9.80 1.74
N LYS A 53 33.09 8.79 2.51
CA LYS A 53 33.34 8.92 3.94
C LYS A 53 34.48 9.92 4.23
N GLY A 54 34.37 10.62 5.33
CA GLY A 54 35.36 11.58 5.77
C GLY A 54 35.22 11.85 7.26
N ASP A 55 35.96 12.85 7.74
CA ASP A 55 36.04 13.25 9.16
C ASP A 55 35.17 14.47 9.48
N ALA A 56 34.27 14.88 8.57
CA ALA A 56 33.34 15.96 8.84
C ALA A 56 32.41 15.58 10.02
N GLY A 57 32.17 16.56 10.89
CA GLY A 57 31.28 16.37 12.03
C GLY A 57 29.83 16.09 11.60
N ASP A 58 29.09 15.41 12.47
CA ASP A 58 27.72 14.99 12.22
C ASP A 58 26.67 16.08 12.50
N ASP A 59 27.09 17.28 12.90
CA ASP A 59 26.20 18.39 13.28
C ASP A 59 25.25 18.84 12.17
N ALA A 60 25.64 18.59 10.92
CA ALA A 60 24.83 18.93 9.76
C ALA A 60 23.91 17.81 9.30
N ILE A 61 24.03 16.60 9.84
CA ILE A 61 23.18 15.44 9.47
C ILE A 61 21.74 15.73 9.89
N LEU A 62 20.82 15.56 8.96
CA LEU A 62 19.40 15.73 9.27
C LEU A 62 18.95 14.64 10.24
N PRO A 63 18.26 15.01 11.34
CA PRO A 63 17.69 14.02 12.23
C PRO A 63 16.67 13.16 11.50
N ALA A 64 16.48 11.93 11.95
CA ALA A 64 15.42 11.07 11.44
C ALA A 64 14.06 11.79 11.58
N THR A 65 13.25 11.74 10.53
CA THR A 65 11.88 12.24 10.61
C THR A 65 11.13 11.46 11.69
N PRO A 66 10.57 12.14 12.71
CA PRO A 66 9.80 11.43 13.74
C PRO A 66 8.69 10.61 13.09
N ALA A 67 8.49 9.40 13.57
CA ALA A 67 7.34 8.62 13.13
C ALA A 67 6.05 9.38 13.50
N PRO A 68 5.05 9.41 12.62
CA PRO A 68 3.76 10.02 12.93
C PRO A 68 3.15 9.32 14.16
N GLU A 69 2.60 10.11 15.08
CA GLU A 69 1.83 9.55 16.18
C GLU A 69 0.56 8.92 15.62
N ILE A 70 0.46 7.60 15.70
CA ILE A 70 -0.72 6.86 15.29
C ILE A 70 -1.59 6.65 16.54
N ILE A 71 -2.66 7.43 16.65
CA ILE A 71 -3.65 7.24 17.70
C ILE A 71 -4.39 5.92 17.41
N ALA A 72 -4.23 4.95 18.31
CA ALA A 72 -4.92 3.68 18.18
C ALA A 72 -6.43 3.88 18.17
N ALA A 73 -7.11 3.38 17.16
CA ALA A 73 -8.56 3.33 17.14
C ALA A 73 -9.08 2.40 18.25
N PRO A 74 -10.26 2.69 18.85
CA PRO A 74 -10.88 1.75 19.77
C PRO A 74 -11.04 0.37 19.13
N VAL A 75 -10.55 -0.66 19.78
CA VAL A 75 -10.70 -2.03 19.30
C VAL A 75 -12.15 -2.47 19.51
N LEU A 76 -12.86 -2.74 18.43
CA LEU A 76 -14.15 -3.41 18.50
C LEU A 76 -13.89 -4.92 18.56
N HIS A 77 -14.25 -5.52 19.70
CA HIS A 77 -14.21 -6.97 19.81
C HIS A 77 -15.28 -7.56 18.86
N ASN A 78 -14.87 -8.53 18.02
CA ASN A 78 -15.72 -9.24 17.07
C ASN A 78 -16.22 -8.42 15.86
N ALA A 79 -15.50 -7.41 15.39
CA ALA A 79 -15.80 -6.73 14.14
C ALA A 79 -15.48 -7.65 12.94
N GLN A 80 -16.40 -8.54 12.61
CA GLN A 80 -16.29 -9.41 11.44
C GLN A 80 -17.14 -8.87 10.30
N PRO A 81 -16.72 -9.03 9.03
CA PRO A 81 -17.55 -8.72 7.89
C PRO A 81 -18.82 -9.56 7.89
N VAL A 82 -19.97 -8.92 7.80
CA VAL A 82 -21.27 -9.58 7.71
C VAL A 82 -21.98 -9.20 6.42
N PRO A 83 -22.76 -10.09 5.81
CA PRO A 83 -23.60 -9.76 4.67
C PRO A 83 -24.61 -8.66 5.02
N LEU A 84 -24.97 -7.85 4.01
CA LEU A 84 -26.00 -6.81 4.19
C LEU A 84 -27.33 -7.43 4.64
N SER A 85 -27.95 -6.85 5.67
CA SER A 85 -29.33 -7.12 6.04
C SER A 85 -30.30 -6.66 4.93
N MET A 86 -31.55 -7.06 5.00
CA MET A 86 -32.56 -6.69 3.98
C MET A 86 -32.70 -5.17 3.83
N LEU A 87 -32.77 -4.42 4.94
CA LEU A 87 -32.85 -2.97 4.92
C LEU A 87 -31.59 -2.33 4.30
N GLN A 88 -30.41 -2.82 4.66
CA GLN A 88 -29.16 -2.34 4.13
C GLN A 88 -29.04 -2.63 2.62
N ARG A 89 -29.50 -3.80 2.16
CA ARG A 89 -29.56 -4.10 0.72
C ARG A 89 -30.43 -3.11 -0.02
N GLN A 90 -31.63 -2.82 0.47
CA GLN A 90 -32.55 -1.86 -0.16
C GLN A 90 -31.94 -0.46 -0.28
N LYS A 91 -31.13 -0.03 0.69
CA LYS A 91 -30.55 1.31 0.74
C LYS A 91 -29.22 1.42 0.04
N LEU A 92 -28.33 0.44 0.19
CA LEU A 92 -26.95 0.51 -0.29
C LEU A 92 -26.75 -0.05 -1.71
N LEU A 93 -27.43 -1.16 -2.08
CA LEU A 93 -27.20 -1.76 -3.40
C LEU A 93 -27.52 -0.80 -4.57
N PRO A 94 -28.61 -0.01 -4.55
CA PRO A 94 -28.87 0.92 -5.65
C PRO A 94 -27.78 1.99 -5.83
N ILE A 95 -27.02 2.28 -4.78
CA ILE A 95 -25.94 3.27 -4.80
C ILE A 95 -24.61 2.61 -5.14
N LEU A 96 -24.27 1.51 -4.46
CA LEU A 96 -22.94 0.90 -4.58
C LEU A 96 -22.76 0.06 -5.84
N THR A 97 -23.81 -0.60 -6.32
CA THR A 97 -23.70 -1.44 -7.53
C THR A 97 -23.31 -0.64 -8.78
N PRO A 98 -23.90 0.52 -9.09
CA PRO A 98 -23.46 1.33 -10.22
C PRO A 98 -21.99 1.79 -10.08
N LEU A 99 -21.56 2.13 -8.85
CA LEU A 99 -20.18 2.54 -8.58
C LEU A 99 -19.20 1.37 -8.78
N LEU A 100 -19.57 0.18 -8.34
CA LEU A 100 -18.78 -1.05 -8.58
C LEU A 100 -18.67 -1.36 -10.07
N ASN A 101 -19.77 -1.28 -10.81
CA ASN A 101 -19.78 -1.51 -12.26
C ASN A 101 -18.93 -0.47 -13.02
N GLN A 102 -18.78 0.72 -12.49
CA GLN A 102 -17.98 1.78 -13.11
C GLN A 102 -16.49 1.67 -12.80
N ARG A 103 -16.13 1.15 -11.60
CA ARG A 103 -14.78 1.23 -11.06
C ARG A 103 -14.05 -0.11 -10.92
N CYS A 104 -14.79 -1.21 -11.01
CA CYS A 104 -14.27 -2.55 -10.77
C CYS A 104 -14.47 -3.41 -12.02
N ASP A 105 -13.44 -3.54 -12.81
CA ASP A 105 -13.51 -4.25 -14.10
C ASP A 105 -13.98 -5.69 -13.96
N ASP A 106 -13.45 -6.43 -12.98
CA ASP A 106 -13.82 -7.82 -12.74
C ASP A 106 -15.26 -7.96 -12.23
N TRP A 107 -15.78 -6.95 -11.55
CA TRP A 107 -17.18 -6.88 -11.15
C TRP A 107 -18.09 -6.69 -12.38
N GLN A 108 -17.74 -5.75 -13.24
CA GLN A 108 -18.47 -5.45 -14.46
C GLN A 108 -18.47 -6.64 -15.43
N ASN A 109 -17.29 -7.22 -15.66
CA ASN A 109 -17.10 -8.34 -16.60
C ASN A 109 -17.53 -9.68 -16.03
N GLN A 110 -18.06 -9.70 -14.79
CA GLN A 110 -18.47 -10.92 -14.10
C GLN A 110 -17.32 -11.94 -13.92
N ALA A 111 -16.07 -11.50 -13.95
CA ALA A 111 -14.92 -12.36 -13.71
C ALA A 111 -14.88 -12.87 -12.26
N ILE A 112 -15.45 -12.10 -11.31
CA ILE A 112 -15.63 -12.54 -9.92
C ILE A 112 -16.86 -13.48 -9.87
N PRO A 113 -16.73 -14.69 -9.30
CA PRO A 113 -17.85 -15.61 -9.13
C PRO A 113 -19.02 -14.97 -8.39
N ALA A 114 -20.24 -15.30 -8.75
CA ALA A 114 -21.45 -14.71 -8.14
C ALA A 114 -21.49 -14.86 -6.61
N ALA A 115 -20.94 -15.96 -6.07
CA ALA A 115 -20.82 -16.19 -4.63
C ALA A 115 -19.92 -15.16 -3.93
N ASP A 116 -18.89 -14.68 -4.62
CA ASP A 116 -17.90 -13.73 -4.09
C ASP A 116 -18.29 -12.26 -4.39
N ARG A 117 -19.24 -12.04 -5.29
CA ARG A 117 -19.81 -10.71 -5.60
C ARG A 117 -20.78 -10.26 -4.53
N GLN A 118 -20.30 -10.15 -3.29
CA GLN A 118 -21.08 -9.72 -2.15
C GLN A 118 -20.52 -8.41 -1.58
N ILE A 119 -21.43 -7.55 -1.13
CA ILE A 119 -21.07 -6.41 -0.31
C ILE A 119 -21.27 -6.81 1.14
N THR A 120 -20.24 -6.65 1.94
CA THR A 120 -20.27 -6.91 3.38
C THR A 120 -20.11 -5.62 4.16
N LEU A 121 -20.57 -5.60 5.42
CA LEU A 121 -20.36 -4.53 6.37
C LEU A 121 -19.55 -5.04 7.55
N THR A 122 -18.54 -4.23 7.94
CA THR A 122 -17.79 -4.41 9.18
C THR A 122 -18.07 -3.21 10.08
N ALA A 123 -18.58 -3.41 11.28
CA ALA A 123 -18.77 -2.32 12.22
C ALA A 123 -17.43 -1.71 12.62
N LEU A 124 -17.30 -0.39 12.53
CA LEU A 124 -16.13 0.36 12.98
C LEU A 124 -16.33 0.98 14.35
N ASP A 125 -17.54 1.47 14.59
CA ASP A 125 -18.00 2.01 15.87
C ASP A 125 -19.53 1.94 15.95
N LYS A 126 -20.14 2.60 16.94
CA LYS A 126 -21.59 2.61 17.11
C LYS A 126 -22.35 3.30 15.97
N THR A 127 -21.68 4.18 15.25
CA THR A 127 -22.27 5.06 14.23
C THR A 127 -21.80 4.76 12.81
N HIS A 128 -20.67 4.09 12.65
CA HIS A 128 -20.08 3.85 11.35
C HIS A 128 -19.78 2.37 11.08
N SER A 129 -19.91 2.02 9.82
CA SER A 129 -19.51 0.71 9.29
C SER A 129 -18.65 0.89 8.05
N LEU A 130 -17.80 -0.08 7.80
CA LEU A 130 -17.04 -0.21 6.55
C LEU A 130 -17.81 -1.14 5.61
N ALA A 131 -18.28 -0.62 4.48
CA ALA A 131 -18.79 -1.45 3.40
C ALA A 131 -17.62 -1.84 2.50
N GLN A 132 -17.53 -3.12 2.16
CA GLN A 132 -16.49 -3.62 1.26
C GLN A 132 -17.06 -4.57 0.22
N ALA A 133 -16.49 -4.51 -0.99
CA ALA A 133 -16.77 -5.44 -2.07
C ALA A 133 -15.47 -5.81 -2.77
N LEU A 134 -15.34 -7.08 -3.16
CA LEU A 134 -14.23 -7.53 -3.99
C LEU A 134 -14.34 -6.88 -5.36
N CYS A 135 -13.30 -6.16 -5.79
CA CYS A 135 -13.26 -5.38 -7.02
C CYS A 135 -12.55 -6.14 -8.14
N TRP A 136 -11.47 -6.81 -7.79
CA TRP A 136 -10.70 -7.67 -8.68
C TRP A 136 -9.93 -8.73 -7.88
N ARG A 137 -9.55 -9.80 -8.57
CA ARG A 137 -8.76 -10.90 -8.00
C ARG A 137 -7.61 -11.27 -8.92
N ALA A 138 -6.42 -11.39 -8.36
CA ALA A 138 -5.23 -11.91 -9.03
C ALA A 138 -4.71 -13.16 -8.29
N PRO A 139 -3.74 -13.91 -8.84
CA PRO A 139 -3.27 -15.16 -8.24
C PRO A 139 -2.77 -15.05 -6.80
N TYR A 140 -2.30 -13.86 -6.39
CA TYR A 140 -1.70 -13.63 -5.07
C TYR A 140 -2.30 -12.44 -4.32
N ASN A 141 -3.19 -11.66 -4.95
CA ASN A 141 -3.74 -10.44 -4.37
C ASN A 141 -5.21 -10.29 -4.71
N ASP A 142 -5.97 -9.71 -3.79
CA ASP A 142 -7.34 -9.26 -3.99
C ASP A 142 -7.41 -7.75 -3.80
N GLY A 143 -8.15 -7.07 -4.65
CA GLY A 143 -8.43 -5.64 -4.49
C GLY A 143 -9.88 -5.41 -4.08
N TYR A 144 -10.10 -4.50 -3.14
CA TYR A 144 -11.41 -4.19 -2.58
C TYR A 144 -11.78 -2.73 -2.80
N ALA A 145 -13.03 -2.49 -3.14
CA ALA A 145 -13.63 -1.18 -3.02
C ALA A 145 -14.20 -1.02 -1.60
N LEU A 146 -13.90 0.12 -0.97
CA LEU A 146 -14.22 0.39 0.43
C LEU A 146 -15.01 1.70 0.57
N TRP A 147 -16.08 1.68 1.36
CA TRP A 147 -16.88 2.85 1.68
C TRP A 147 -17.12 2.95 3.19
N LEU A 148 -16.99 4.17 3.69
CA LEU A 148 -17.51 4.51 5.03
C LEU A 148 -19.02 4.73 4.93
N VAL A 149 -19.76 4.04 5.77
CA VAL A 149 -21.22 4.11 5.86
C VAL A 149 -21.61 4.60 7.24
N ASP A 150 -22.37 5.68 7.29
CA ASP A 150 -23.05 6.13 8.51
C ASP A 150 -24.27 5.21 8.74
N ASN A 151 -24.34 4.55 9.89
CA ASN A 151 -25.40 3.60 10.21
C ASN A 151 -26.79 4.24 10.30
N ALA A 152 -26.87 5.56 10.58
CA ALA A 152 -28.10 6.34 10.58
C ALA A 152 -28.45 6.86 9.17
N GLN A 153 -27.47 7.04 8.30
CA GLN A 153 -27.64 7.62 6.94
C GLN A 153 -27.07 6.70 5.85
N LEU A 154 -27.62 5.52 5.71
CA LEU A 154 -27.17 4.50 4.73
C LEU A 154 -27.16 5.01 3.27
N SER A 155 -27.91 6.07 2.96
CA SER A 155 -28.01 6.60 1.59
C SER A 155 -26.83 7.46 1.12
N LYS A 156 -25.82 7.69 1.96
CA LYS A 156 -24.66 8.54 1.64
C LYS A 156 -23.34 7.84 1.96
N PRO A 157 -23.04 6.68 1.37
CA PRO A 157 -21.76 6.03 1.56
C PRO A 157 -20.64 6.90 0.97
N ARG A 158 -19.54 7.04 1.72
CA ARG A 158 -18.36 7.80 1.29
C ARG A 158 -17.26 6.84 0.85
N LEU A 159 -16.83 6.94 -0.42
CA LEU A 159 -15.71 6.15 -0.94
C LEU A 159 -14.43 6.48 -0.17
N LEU A 160 -13.72 5.45 0.28
CA LEU A 160 -12.45 5.54 1.00
C LEU A 160 -11.26 5.17 0.15
N THR A 161 -11.42 4.24 -0.79
CA THR A 161 -10.35 3.86 -1.70
C THR A 161 -10.16 4.97 -2.73
N THR A 162 -8.97 5.48 -2.79
CA THR A 162 -8.54 6.32 -3.89
C THR A 162 -8.30 5.43 -5.12
N GLU A 163 -8.44 5.98 -6.31
CA GLU A 163 -8.17 5.31 -7.60
C GLU A 163 -6.71 4.86 -7.75
N ALA A 164 -5.88 5.16 -6.78
CA ALA A 164 -4.44 4.95 -6.80
C ALA A 164 -3.99 3.52 -6.48
N SER A 165 -4.82 2.52 -6.61
CA SER A 165 -4.34 1.16 -6.83
C SER A 165 -4.12 0.86 -8.32
N SER A 166 -3.85 1.87 -9.13
CA SER A 166 -3.14 1.63 -10.36
C SER A 166 -1.75 1.13 -9.94
N TYR A 167 -1.50 -0.14 -10.10
CA TYR A 167 -0.14 -0.63 -10.13
C TYR A 167 0.58 0.18 -11.19
N ALA A 168 1.63 0.89 -10.79
CA ALA A 168 2.61 1.35 -11.73
C ALA A 168 3.21 0.09 -12.34
N ASP A 169 3.03 -0.07 -13.62
CA ASP A 169 3.73 -1.05 -14.45
C ASP A 169 5.24 -0.89 -14.32
#